data_0a4a20d070f5728e3eece2463ec318a6
#
_entry.id   0a4a20d070f5728e3eece2463ec318a6
#
_cell.length_a   1.000
_cell.length_b   1.000
_cell.length_c   1.000
_cell.angle_alpha   90.00
_cell.angle_beta   90.00
_cell.angle_gamma   90.00
#
_symmetry.space_group_name_H-M   'P 1'
#
loop_
_entity.id
_entity.type
_entity.pdbx_description
1 polymer ?
#
loop_
_entity_poly.entity_id
_entity_poly.type
_entity_poly.pdbx_seq_one_letter_code
_entity_poly.pdbx_strand_id
1 'polypeptide(L)'
;MLGKGGVKDLWKLMNISNDRFIRTTDDYHVAAIQKIFKKMYENGDIYKGKYTGKYCTPCESFWTESQLVDGKCPDCGGEVKDAEEEAYFFRLSKYAEPVRKLLLEGNFLEPASRVNEMVKNFIDPGLEDLCVSRTSFTWGVPVDFDPGHVVYVWVDALFNYCTALGFMNDKYPDADFEEFWPADVHMVGKEIVRFHSIIWPAMLMSMNMPLPKKIFGHGWLLLGGGKMSKSKGNVVDPYILSERFGVDALRFYLMREFPLGSDGNFSNELLISRINSELANDLGNLLSRSVAMVEKYFGGTIPENRQPDAMDDELIGMVKGLRDKYEQLMDNFGTQDALSEVFRVISRANKYIDETAPWVLAKDMEANGARLAAVMYNLIETLRVCLTLLTPFMPESVEKGLMQIGAAKEDTTWEAAAEWGRLHNVTVHKGEALFPRIDMKKELEALEKLEHPEEAKPEKKEAKAEAKPEKKEAKAEEKAADEYITFDDFEKVKLRVAVVKNCEFVPKSEKLLKFTLDMGNGEERTILSGIRKWYPDPEQLIGKRVIACINLKPRKMVGIMSEGMLLSAFTPTADGGEELRLLSTEDIMPGGSEVG
;
A
#
# COMPACT_ATOMS: atom_id res chain seq x y z
N MET A 1 -11.22 14.83 17.36
CA MET A 1 -10.01 14.05 17.71
C MET A 1 -8.76 14.93 17.57
N LEU A 2 -8.51 15.81 18.54
CA LEU A 2 -7.40 16.77 18.55
C LEU A 2 -6.69 16.79 19.90
N GLY A 3 -6.82 15.68 20.69
CA GLY A 3 -5.97 15.43 21.84
C GLY A 3 -4.64 14.80 21.43
N LYS A 4 -3.84 14.37 22.38
CA LYS A 4 -2.64 13.54 22.13
C LYS A 4 -3.00 12.42 21.18
N GLY A 5 -2.37 12.36 19.99
CA GLY A 5 -2.67 11.41 18.92
C GLY A 5 -3.48 12.00 17.74
N GLY A 6 -3.57 13.32 17.60
CA GLY A 6 -4.14 13.96 16.41
C GLY A 6 -3.21 13.89 15.18
N VAL A 7 -3.74 14.27 14.00
CA VAL A 7 -2.99 14.23 12.72
C VAL A 7 -1.65 14.99 12.80
N LYS A 8 -1.63 16.16 13.43
CA LYS A 8 -0.40 16.97 13.57
C LYS A 8 0.64 16.29 14.45
N ASP A 9 0.21 15.62 15.52
CA ASP A 9 1.13 14.88 16.41
C ASP A 9 1.72 13.67 15.67
N LEU A 10 0.90 12.97 14.87
CA LEU A 10 1.37 11.89 14.03
C LEU A 10 2.38 12.38 12.97
N TRP A 11 2.09 13.50 12.31
CA TRP A 11 3.02 14.08 11.32
C TRP A 11 4.35 14.48 11.94
N LYS A 12 4.30 15.06 13.14
CA LYS A 12 5.53 15.37 13.89
C LYS A 12 6.29 14.10 14.26
N LEU A 13 5.61 13.07 14.75
CA LEU A 13 6.23 11.78 15.06
C LEU A 13 6.90 11.17 13.82
N MET A 14 6.22 11.21 12.68
CA MET A 14 6.69 10.63 11.42
C MET A 14 7.72 11.51 10.67
N ASN A 15 8.24 12.57 11.28
CA ASN A 15 9.19 13.51 10.67
C ASN A 15 8.69 14.06 9.31
N ILE A 16 7.41 14.44 9.22
CA ILE A 16 6.85 15.05 8.02
C ILE A 16 7.15 16.55 8.04
N SER A 17 7.84 17.02 7.01
CA SER A 17 8.35 18.39 6.88
C SER A 17 7.40 19.30 6.07
N ASN A 18 6.10 19.29 6.39
CA ASN A 18 5.14 20.16 5.75
C ASN A 18 5.27 21.62 6.20
N ASP A 19 5.23 22.55 5.27
CA ASP A 19 5.29 23.99 5.57
C ASP A 19 3.94 24.53 6.04
N ARG A 20 2.84 23.97 5.54
CA ARG A 20 1.48 24.44 5.85
C ARG A 20 0.51 23.31 6.14
N PHE A 21 -0.45 23.64 6.97
CA PHE A 21 -1.57 22.80 7.33
C PHE A 21 -2.83 23.67 7.38
N ILE A 22 -3.81 23.35 6.54
CA ILE A 22 -5.06 24.09 6.44
C ILE A 22 -6.24 23.24 6.89
N ARG A 23 -7.26 23.90 7.42
CA ARG A 23 -8.58 23.31 7.69
C ARG A 23 -9.63 24.13 6.97
N THR A 24 -10.60 23.47 6.38
CA THR A 24 -11.72 24.15 5.70
C THR A 24 -12.59 24.97 6.66
N THR A 25 -12.40 24.79 7.97
CA THR A 25 -13.04 25.60 9.02
C THR A 25 -12.22 26.83 9.43
N ASP A 26 -11.08 27.08 8.82
CA ASP A 26 -10.29 28.28 9.12
C ASP A 26 -10.98 29.53 8.54
N ASP A 27 -11.14 30.59 9.34
CA ASP A 27 -11.92 31.78 8.97
C ASP A 27 -11.45 32.42 7.65
N TYR A 28 -10.13 32.49 7.43
CA TYR A 28 -9.57 33.04 6.18
C TYR A 28 -9.92 32.20 4.95
N HIS A 29 -10.02 30.87 5.13
CA HIS A 29 -10.44 29.96 4.07
C HIS A 29 -11.93 30.14 3.76
N VAL A 30 -12.78 30.15 4.78
CA VAL A 30 -14.23 30.41 4.66
C VAL A 30 -14.50 31.71 3.89
N ALA A 31 -13.84 32.82 4.28
CA ALA A 31 -13.98 34.10 3.62
C ALA A 31 -13.49 34.08 2.14
N ALA A 32 -12.41 33.34 1.86
CA ALA A 32 -11.93 33.16 0.50
C ALA A 32 -12.88 32.35 -0.36
N ILE A 33 -13.45 31.25 0.16
CA ILE A 33 -14.43 30.42 -0.55
C ILE A 33 -15.67 31.21 -0.93
N GLN A 34 -16.17 32.09 -0.05
CA GLN A 34 -17.29 32.97 -0.37
C GLN A 34 -16.99 33.86 -1.59
N LYS A 35 -15.81 34.49 -1.63
CA LYS A 35 -15.37 35.31 -2.76
C LYS A 35 -15.21 34.48 -4.05
N ILE A 36 -14.63 33.26 -3.95
CA ILE A 36 -14.43 32.35 -5.06
C ILE A 36 -15.78 31.89 -5.65
N PHE A 37 -16.70 31.46 -4.81
CA PHE A 37 -18.03 31.03 -5.22
C PHE A 37 -18.80 32.17 -5.94
N LYS A 38 -18.77 33.37 -5.37
CA LYS A 38 -19.35 34.56 -5.96
C LYS A 38 -18.71 34.90 -7.30
N LYS A 39 -17.38 34.78 -7.42
CA LYS A 39 -16.67 35.04 -8.70
C LYS A 39 -17.08 34.07 -9.79
N MET A 40 -17.18 32.77 -9.49
CA MET A 40 -17.68 31.78 -10.45
C MET A 40 -19.14 32.03 -10.85
N TYR A 41 -19.96 32.52 -9.91
CA TYR A 41 -21.33 32.94 -10.19
C TYR A 41 -21.38 34.17 -11.13
N GLU A 42 -20.59 35.19 -10.86
CA GLU A 42 -20.46 36.39 -11.70
C GLU A 42 -19.94 36.08 -13.11
N ASN A 43 -19.05 35.07 -13.23
CA ASN A 43 -18.57 34.56 -14.52
C ASN A 43 -19.65 33.79 -15.30
N GLY A 44 -20.82 33.51 -14.68
CA GLY A 44 -21.90 32.73 -15.28
C GLY A 44 -21.66 31.22 -15.31
N ASP A 45 -20.63 30.74 -14.64
CA ASP A 45 -20.32 29.31 -14.54
C ASP A 45 -21.02 28.63 -13.36
N ILE A 46 -21.52 29.41 -12.41
CA ILE A 46 -22.50 28.96 -11.41
C ILE A 46 -23.83 29.61 -11.72
N TYR A 47 -24.92 28.85 -11.65
CA TYR A 47 -26.28 29.34 -11.86
C TYR A 47 -27.26 28.68 -10.88
N LYS A 48 -28.37 29.35 -10.59
CA LYS A 48 -29.42 28.85 -9.71
C LYS A 48 -30.38 27.97 -10.49
N GLY A 49 -30.71 26.82 -9.96
CA GLY A 49 -31.61 25.84 -10.56
C GLY A 49 -32.35 25.03 -9.52
N LYS A 50 -32.96 23.93 -9.94
CA LYS A 50 -33.66 23.00 -9.05
C LYS A 50 -32.96 21.64 -9.10
N TYR A 51 -32.64 21.12 -7.94
CA TYR A 51 -32.15 19.75 -7.77
C TYR A 51 -33.32 18.84 -7.49
N THR A 52 -33.51 17.83 -8.33
CA THR A 52 -34.53 16.80 -8.16
C THR A 52 -33.87 15.51 -7.69
N GLY A 53 -34.37 14.89 -6.66
CA GLY A 53 -33.81 13.64 -6.12
C GLY A 53 -34.78 12.90 -5.22
N LYS A 54 -34.39 11.74 -4.75
CA LYS A 54 -35.13 10.92 -3.79
C LYS A 54 -34.81 11.38 -2.36
N TYR A 55 -35.75 12.03 -1.70
CA TYR A 55 -35.56 12.60 -0.37
C TYR A 55 -36.08 11.65 0.72
N CYS A 56 -35.22 11.38 1.69
CA CYS A 56 -35.58 10.66 2.90
C CYS A 56 -35.92 11.66 4.01
N THR A 57 -37.17 11.71 4.41
CA THR A 57 -37.62 12.65 5.45
C THR A 57 -37.01 12.40 6.83
N PRO A 58 -36.86 11.13 7.31
CA PRO A 58 -36.21 10.88 8.60
C PRO A 58 -34.72 11.20 8.66
N CYS A 59 -34.02 11.06 7.56
CA CYS A 59 -32.57 11.33 7.47
C CYS A 59 -32.27 12.74 6.95
N GLU A 60 -33.28 13.48 6.49
CA GLU A 60 -33.15 14.80 5.86
C GLU A 60 -32.11 14.82 4.72
N SER A 61 -32.05 13.74 3.92
CA SER A 61 -31.02 13.51 2.92
C SER A 61 -31.60 13.18 1.55
N PHE A 62 -30.95 13.75 0.50
CA PHE A 62 -31.23 13.43 -0.88
C PHE A 62 -30.35 12.30 -1.40
N TRP A 63 -30.96 11.43 -2.18
CA TRP A 63 -30.30 10.28 -2.81
C TRP A 63 -30.59 10.26 -4.31
N THR A 64 -29.63 9.83 -5.10
CA THR A 64 -29.89 9.47 -6.49
C THR A 64 -30.54 8.08 -6.55
N GLU A 65 -31.26 7.78 -7.61
CA GLU A 65 -31.91 6.48 -7.82
C GLU A 65 -30.91 5.31 -7.69
N SER A 66 -29.69 5.50 -8.19
CA SER A 66 -28.60 4.51 -8.14
C SER A 66 -27.99 4.29 -6.75
N GLN A 67 -28.24 5.20 -5.81
CA GLN A 67 -27.75 5.08 -4.42
C GLN A 67 -28.74 4.38 -3.50
N LEU A 68 -30.00 4.23 -3.95
CA LEU A 68 -31.01 3.54 -3.15
C LEU A 68 -30.69 2.04 -3.06
N VAL A 69 -30.98 1.48 -1.88
CA VAL A 69 -30.92 0.03 -1.64
C VAL A 69 -32.35 -0.50 -1.66
N ASP A 70 -32.70 -1.30 -2.65
CA ASP A 70 -34.07 -1.83 -2.87
C ASP A 70 -35.13 -0.69 -2.95
N GLY A 71 -34.77 0.44 -3.57
CA GLY A 71 -35.64 1.61 -3.68
C GLY A 71 -35.85 2.41 -2.40
N LYS A 72 -35.05 2.14 -1.34
CA LYS A 72 -35.16 2.76 -0.01
C LYS A 72 -33.87 3.51 0.35
N CYS A 73 -33.97 4.36 1.36
CA CYS A 73 -32.84 5.10 1.91
C CYS A 73 -31.73 4.16 2.41
N PRO A 74 -30.48 4.31 1.94
CA PRO A 74 -29.37 3.44 2.36
C PRO A 74 -29.00 3.58 3.84
N ASP A 75 -29.31 4.74 4.46
CA ASP A 75 -28.93 4.99 5.85
C ASP A 75 -29.92 4.40 6.86
N CYS A 76 -31.23 4.57 6.62
CA CYS A 76 -32.25 4.17 7.59
C CYS A 76 -33.20 3.08 7.08
N GLY A 77 -33.11 2.69 5.81
CA GLY A 77 -34.02 1.73 5.18
C GLY A 77 -35.47 2.28 5.00
N GLY A 78 -35.70 3.56 5.26
CA GLY A 78 -37.00 4.19 5.12
C GLY A 78 -37.41 4.50 3.68
N GLU A 79 -38.70 4.74 3.44
CA GLU A 79 -39.22 5.17 2.15
C GLU A 79 -38.70 6.56 1.77
N VAL A 80 -38.38 6.75 0.48
CA VAL A 80 -37.97 8.03 -0.08
C VAL A 80 -39.07 8.59 -0.98
N LYS A 81 -39.12 9.92 -1.10
CA LYS A 81 -40.07 10.65 -1.94
C LYS A 81 -39.34 11.46 -2.99
N ASP A 82 -39.95 11.65 -4.14
CA ASP A 82 -39.46 12.65 -5.09
C ASP A 82 -39.59 14.04 -4.45
N ALA A 83 -38.51 14.78 -4.42
CA ALA A 83 -38.44 16.13 -3.90
C ALA A 83 -37.57 17.02 -4.79
N GLU A 84 -37.89 18.30 -4.80
CA GLU A 84 -37.10 19.33 -5.46
C GLU A 84 -36.56 20.29 -4.40
N GLU A 85 -35.29 20.63 -4.54
CA GLU A 85 -34.61 21.64 -3.72
C GLU A 85 -33.99 22.69 -4.65
N GLU A 86 -34.12 23.95 -4.29
CA GLU A 86 -33.43 25.03 -4.97
C GLU A 86 -31.94 24.91 -4.65
N ALA A 87 -31.09 24.93 -5.66
CA ALA A 87 -29.65 24.77 -5.51
C ALA A 87 -28.87 25.55 -6.57
N TYR A 88 -27.60 25.79 -6.30
CA TYR A 88 -26.66 26.31 -7.31
C TYR A 88 -25.97 25.15 -8.01
N PHE A 89 -25.74 25.32 -9.32
CA PHE A 89 -25.09 24.36 -10.20
C PHE A 89 -23.86 24.99 -10.86
N PHE A 90 -22.77 24.25 -10.86
CA PHE A 90 -21.58 24.58 -11.65
C PHE A 90 -21.68 23.94 -13.02
N ARG A 91 -21.45 24.71 -14.10
CA ARG A 91 -21.51 24.25 -15.49
C ARG A 91 -20.33 23.33 -15.84
N LEU A 92 -20.26 22.18 -15.18
CA LEU A 92 -19.21 21.20 -15.40
C LEU A 92 -19.24 20.67 -16.85
N SER A 93 -20.42 20.52 -17.43
CA SER A 93 -20.61 20.10 -18.83
C SER A 93 -19.88 20.99 -19.84
N LYS A 94 -19.78 22.30 -19.58
CA LYS A 94 -19.02 23.27 -20.41
C LYS A 94 -17.55 22.91 -20.55
N TYR A 95 -17.00 22.26 -19.55
CA TYR A 95 -15.57 21.94 -19.43
C TYR A 95 -15.24 20.49 -19.84
N ALA A 96 -16.21 19.72 -20.33
CA ALA A 96 -16.02 18.30 -20.66
C ALA A 96 -14.88 18.09 -21.69
N GLU A 97 -14.92 18.80 -22.82
CA GLU A 97 -13.89 18.68 -23.87
C GLU A 97 -12.52 19.20 -23.44
N PRO A 98 -12.39 20.39 -22.80
CA PRO A 98 -11.11 20.83 -22.26
C PRO A 98 -10.48 19.85 -21.27
N VAL A 99 -11.27 19.30 -20.34
CA VAL A 99 -10.80 18.31 -19.37
C VAL A 99 -10.45 16.99 -20.04
N ARG A 100 -11.25 16.52 -20.99
CA ARG A 100 -10.95 15.31 -21.76
C ARG A 100 -9.61 15.44 -22.49
N LYS A 101 -9.39 16.55 -23.17
CA LYS A 101 -8.13 16.86 -23.84
C LYS A 101 -6.96 16.87 -22.87
N LEU A 102 -7.10 17.54 -21.72
CA LEU A 102 -6.09 17.60 -20.66
C LEU A 102 -5.66 16.18 -20.19
N LEU A 103 -6.63 15.28 -19.99
CA LEU A 103 -6.36 13.92 -19.53
C LEU A 103 -5.71 13.04 -20.60
N LEU A 104 -6.05 13.21 -21.88
CA LEU A 104 -5.57 12.34 -22.97
C LEU A 104 -4.25 12.81 -23.58
N GLU A 105 -4.02 14.11 -23.66
CA GLU A 105 -2.88 14.69 -24.39
C GLU A 105 -1.71 15.08 -23.47
N GLY A 106 -1.90 15.10 -22.14
CA GLY A 106 -0.88 15.50 -21.18
C GLY A 106 -0.58 14.40 -20.17
N ASN A 107 0.59 14.46 -19.54
CA ASN A 107 0.93 13.65 -18.37
C ASN A 107 0.32 14.25 -17.09
N PHE A 108 -0.94 14.72 -17.21
CA PHE A 108 -1.62 15.43 -16.13
C PHE A 108 -2.08 14.50 -15.01
N LEU A 109 -2.50 13.27 -15.34
CA LEU A 109 -2.98 12.27 -14.37
C LEU A 109 -2.16 10.99 -14.45
N GLU A 110 -1.65 10.56 -13.31
CA GLU A 110 -0.93 9.30 -13.13
C GLU A 110 -1.53 8.48 -11.97
N PRO A 111 -1.39 7.14 -12.00
CA PRO A 111 -0.91 6.32 -13.11
C PRO A 111 -1.91 6.29 -14.29
N ALA A 112 -1.43 5.90 -15.47
CA ALA A 112 -2.22 5.89 -16.72
C ALA A 112 -3.54 5.10 -16.64
N SER A 113 -3.62 4.09 -15.77
CA SER A 113 -4.86 3.35 -15.49
C SER A 113 -5.99 4.27 -15.01
N ARG A 114 -5.67 5.34 -14.26
CA ARG A 114 -6.66 6.32 -13.78
C ARG A 114 -7.19 7.21 -14.90
N VAL A 115 -6.38 7.52 -15.91
CA VAL A 115 -6.84 8.26 -17.09
C VAL A 115 -7.96 7.49 -17.80
N ASN A 116 -7.74 6.20 -18.08
CA ASN A 116 -8.74 5.34 -18.71
C ASN A 116 -10.03 5.24 -17.87
N GLU A 117 -9.89 5.10 -16.55
CA GLU A 117 -11.02 5.07 -15.62
C GLU A 117 -11.84 6.37 -15.67
N MET A 118 -11.19 7.53 -15.59
CA MET A 118 -11.85 8.83 -15.59
C MET A 118 -12.53 9.13 -16.93
N VAL A 119 -11.86 8.85 -18.04
CA VAL A 119 -12.42 9.11 -19.37
C VAL A 119 -13.61 8.21 -19.66
N LYS A 120 -13.47 6.89 -19.51
CA LYS A 120 -14.52 5.92 -19.87
C LYS A 120 -15.73 5.97 -18.95
N ASN A 121 -15.51 6.17 -17.65
CA ASN A 121 -16.60 6.05 -16.68
C ASN A 121 -17.31 7.38 -16.41
N PHE A 122 -16.67 8.51 -16.65
CA PHE A 122 -17.22 9.81 -16.28
C PHE A 122 -17.32 10.81 -17.43
N ILE A 123 -16.35 10.88 -18.35
CA ILE A 123 -16.36 11.89 -19.41
C ILE A 123 -17.11 11.40 -20.65
N ASP A 124 -16.80 10.22 -21.16
CA ASP A 124 -17.42 9.67 -22.36
C ASP A 124 -18.95 9.47 -22.25
N PRO A 125 -19.52 9.12 -21.08
CA PRO A 125 -20.97 9.11 -20.90
C PRO A 125 -21.63 10.50 -20.94
N GLY A 126 -20.85 11.57 -20.84
CA GLY A 126 -21.28 12.98 -20.75
C GLY A 126 -21.19 13.51 -19.33
N LEU A 127 -20.53 14.65 -19.15
CA LEU A 127 -20.51 15.35 -17.87
C LEU A 127 -21.79 16.18 -17.69
N GLU A 128 -22.49 15.94 -16.60
CA GLU A 128 -23.62 16.77 -16.18
C GLU A 128 -23.14 17.92 -15.30
N ASP A 129 -23.95 18.99 -15.21
CA ASP A 129 -23.69 20.12 -14.35
C ASP A 129 -23.74 19.68 -12.88
N LEU A 130 -22.76 20.14 -12.11
CA LEU A 130 -22.57 19.71 -10.74
C LEU A 130 -23.37 20.59 -9.77
N CYS A 131 -24.24 20.00 -8.94
CA CYS A 131 -24.87 20.71 -7.85
C CYS A 131 -23.83 21.11 -6.80
N VAL A 132 -23.69 22.44 -6.56
CA VAL A 132 -22.62 23.02 -5.72
C VAL A 132 -23.13 23.78 -4.51
N SER A 133 -24.39 23.64 -4.15
CA SER A 133 -24.94 24.12 -2.88
C SER A 133 -25.99 23.18 -2.30
N ARG A 134 -26.30 23.37 -1.03
CA ARG A 134 -27.36 22.66 -0.28
C ARG A 134 -28.12 23.65 0.59
N THR A 135 -29.41 23.40 0.82
CA THR A 135 -30.25 24.11 1.77
C THR A 135 -30.72 23.23 2.94
N SER A 136 -30.54 21.91 2.82
CA SER A 136 -30.99 20.90 3.79
C SER A 136 -30.22 20.90 5.11
N PHE A 137 -29.09 21.59 5.21
CA PHE A 137 -28.31 21.76 6.44
C PHE A 137 -27.60 23.11 6.45
N THR A 138 -27.16 23.55 7.65
CA THR A 138 -26.56 24.88 7.86
C THR A 138 -25.08 24.85 8.17
N TRP A 139 -24.50 23.66 8.36
CA TRP A 139 -23.07 23.52 8.63
C TRP A 139 -22.26 23.59 7.34
N GLY A 140 -21.25 24.45 7.29
CA GLY A 140 -20.36 24.63 6.14
C GLY A 140 -20.17 26.13 5.80
N VAL A 141 -19.65 26.42 4.62
CA VAL A 141 -19.43 27.80 4.16
C VAL A 141 -20.75 28.35 3.61
N PRO A 142 -21.35 29.39 4.23
CA PRO A 142 -22.60 29.98 3.69
C PRO A 142 -22.30 30.76 2.40
N VAL A 143 -23.23 30.71 1.46
CA VAL A 143 -23.21 31.59 0.28
C VAL A 143 -23.53 33.01 0.73
N ASP A 144 -22.57 33.94 0.63
CA ASP A 144 -22.66 35.30 1.23
C ASP A 144 -23.83 36.15 0.66
N PHE A 145 -24.12 36.00 -0.62
CA PHE A 145 -25.20 36.70 -1.31
C PHE A 145 -26.56 35.97 -1.28
N ASP A 146 -26.59 34.73 -0.76
CA ASP A 146 -27.81 33.92 -0.57
C ASP A 146 -27.64 33.00 0.66
N PRO A 147 -27.78 33.56 1.89
CA PRO A 147 -27.43 32.87 3.14
C PRO A 147 -28.25 31.62 3.45
N GLY A 148 -29.31 31.32 2.67
CA GLY A 148 -30.08 30.08 2.77
C GLY A 148 -29.32 28.86 2.19
N HIS A 149 -28.23 29.08 1.50
CA HIS A 149 -27.44 28.05 0.86
C HIS A 149 -26.07 27.87 1.53
N VAL A 150 -25.61 26.62 1.60
CA VAL A 150 -24.26 26.23 2.03
C VAL A 150 -23.50 25.69 0.84
N VAL A 151 -22.25 26.12 0.66
CA VAL A 151 -21.37 25.68 -0.43
C VAL A 151 -21.09 24.18 -0.32
N TYR A 152 -21.12 23.50 -1.45
CA TYR A 152 -20.83 22.08 -1.54
C TYR A 152 -19.35 21.78 -1.18
N VAL A 153 -19.16 20.72 -0.41
CA VAL A 153 -17.87 20.34 0.19
C VAL A 153 -16.70 20.31 -0.81
N TRP A 154 -16.90 19.93 -2.05
CA TRP A 154 -15.80 19.84 -3.00
C TRP A 154 -15.41 21.18 -3.64
N VAL A 155 -16.29 22.19 -3.66
CA VAL A 155 -15.88 23.56 -3.97
C VAL A 155 -15.00 24.11 -2.84
N ASP A 156 -15.44 23.90 -1.61
CA ASP A 156 -14.74 24.26 -0.39
C ASP A 156 -13.37 23.54 -0.31
N ALA A 157 -13.40 22.21 -0.34
CA ALA A 157 -12.19 21.38 -0.17
C ALA A 157 -11.13 21.57 -1.26
N LEU A 158 -11.50 21.73 -2.54
CA LEU A 158 -10.51 21.80 -3.63
C LEU A 158 -9.74 23.14 -3.63
N PHE A 159 -10.39 24.25 -3.31
CA PHE A 159 -9.70 25.53 -3.26
C PHE A 159 -8.78 25.72 -2.04
N ASN A 160 -8.75 24.75 -1.08
CA ASN A 160 -7.82 24.81 0.04
C ASN A 160 -6.36 24.91 -0.42
N TYR A 161 -6.00 24.29 -1.54
CA TYR A 161 -4.65 24.34 -2.11
C TYR A 161 -4.21 25.77 -2.44
N CYS A 162 -5.14 26.59 -2.93
CA CYS A 162 -4.89 27.97 -3.27
C CYS A 162 -4.98 28.89 -2.05
N THR A 163 -6.01 28.72 -1.22
CA THR A 163 -6.23 29.58 -0.05
C THR A 163 -5.16 29.39 1.02
N ALA A 164 -4.56 28.21 1.13
CA ALA A 164 -3.40 27.97 1.97
C ALA A 164 -2.15 28.72 1.53
N LEU A 165 -2.13 29.23 0.29
CA LEU A 165 -1.06 30.08 -0.26
C LEU A 165 -1.38 31.56 -0.25
N GLY A 166 -2.55 31.96 0.28
CA GLY A 166 -2.97 33.36 0.34
C GLY A 166 -4.00 33.79 -0.71
N PHE A 167 -4.41 32.87 -1.60
CA PHE A 167 -5.36 33.23 -2.66
C PHE A 167 -6.69 33.75 -2.09
N MET A 168 -7.05 34.99 -2.49
CA MET A 168 -8.27 35.71 -2.07
C MET A 168 -8.43 35.91 -0.54
N ASN A 169 -7.33 35.88 0.21
CA ASN A 169 -7.34 36.16 1.65
C ASN A 169 -6.07 36.91 2.07
N ASP A 170 -6.09 37.50 3.29
CA ASP A 170 -5.01 38.30 3.84
C ASP A 170 -4.14 37.53 4.87
N LYS A 171 -4.30 36.19 4.94
CA LYS A 171 -3.57 35.35 5.91
C LYS A 171 -2.10 35.22 5.56
N TYR A 172 -1.81 35.13 4.25
CA TYR A 172 -0.47 34.96 3.71
C TYR A 172 -0.21 36.04 2.64
N PRO A 173 1.06 36.42 2.38
CA PRO A 173 1.42 37.35 1.32
C PRO A 173 0.95 36.83 -0.05
N ASP A 174 0.50 37.70 -0.93
CA ASP A 174 0.16 37.38 -2.32
C ASP A 174 1.33 36.73 -3.06
N ALA A 175 2.57 37.15 -2.74
CA ALA A 175 3.80 36.58 -3.32
C ALA A 175 3.93 35.08 -3.11
N ASP A 176 3.41 34.53 -2.01
CA ASP A 176 3.45 33.07 -1.78
C ASP A 176 2.58 32.30 -2.80
N PHE A 177 1.41 32.87 -3.15
CA PHE A 177 0.57 32.26 -4.18
C PHE A 177 1.21 32.37 -5.57
N GLU A 178 1.81 33.51 -5.90
CA GLU A 178 2.48 33.73 -7.19
C GLU A 178 3.71 32.82 -7.36
N GLU A 179 4.42 32.53 -6.27
CA GLU A 179 5.62 31.67 -6.28
C GLU A 179 5.28 30.17 -6.35
N PHE A 180 4.33 29.72 -5.50
CA PHE A 180 4.06 28.28 -5.32
C PHE A 180 2.90 27.73 -6.14
N TRP A 181 2.12 28.58 -6.82
CA TRP A 181 1.08 28.14 -7.73
C TRP A 181 1.48 28.36 -9.20
N PRO A 182 1.31 27.40 -10.10
CA PRO A 182 0.60 26.12 -9.95
C PRO A 182 1.42 25.06 -9.20
N ALA A 183 0.71 24.20 -8.46
CA ALA A 183 1.32 23.07 -7.77
C ALA A 183 2.03 22.14 -8.77
N ASP A 184 3.22 21.64 -8.41
CA ASP A 184 3.93 20.66 -9.22
C ASP A 184 3.18 19.30 -9.21
N VAL A 185 2.70 18.88 -8.04
CA VAL A 185 1.95 17.62 -7.89
C VAL A 185 0.85 17.77 -6.84
N HIS A 186 -0.35 17.30 -7.15
CA HIS A 186 -1.34 16.89 -6.18
C HIS A 186 -1.24 15.40 -5.93
N MET A 187 -0.74 14.98 -4.77
CA MET A 187 -0.70 13.59 -4.34
C MET A 187 -1.99 13.27 -3.58
N VAL A 188 -2.83 12.41 -4.14
CA VAL A 188 -4.18 12.14 -3.61
C VAL A 188 -4.49 10.65 -3.57
N GLY A 189 -5.36 10.22 -2.67
CA GLY A 189 -5.89 8.86 -2.67
C GLY A 189 -6.74 8.58 -3.92
N LYS A 190 -6.69 7.36 -4.43
CA LYS A 190 -7.40 6.97 -5.66
C LYS A 190 -8.91 7.25 -5.61
N GLU A 191 -9.51 7.25 -4.42
CA GLU A 191 -10.95 7.50 -4.22
C GLU A 191 -11.39 8.94 -4.52
N ILE A 192 -10.45 9.90 -4.48
CA ILE A 192 -10.73 11.31 -4.75
C ILE A 192 -10.11 11.80 -6.06
N VAL A 193 -9.55 10.90 -6.87
CA VAL A 193 -8.97 11.23 -8.18
C VAL A 193 -9.98 11.93 -9.09
N ARG A 194 -11.24 11.48 -9.11
CA ARG A 194 -12.30 12.11 -9.92
C ARG A 194 -12.45 13.60 -9.61
N PHE A 195 -12.45 13.97 -8.35
CA PHE A 195 -12.59 15.37 -7.94
C PHE A 195 -11.39 16.22 -8.35
N HIS A 196 -10.18 15.67 -8.28
CA HIS A 196 -8.95 16.38 -8.60
C HIS A 196 -8.64 16.42 -10.10
N SER A 197 -9.07 15.42 -10.88
CA SER A 197 -8.74 15.33 -12.30
C SER A 197 -9.83 15.82 -13.24
N ILE A 198 -11.08 15.95 -12.77
CA ILE A 198 -12.21 16.42 -13.57
C ILE A 198 -12.77 17.72 -13.01
N ILE A 199 -13.21 17.75 -11.76
CA ILE A 199 -13.91 18.89 -11.17
C ILE A 199 -12.93 20.04 -10.89
N TRP A 200 -11.79 19.76 -10.30
CA TRP A 200 -10.79 20.75 -9.95
C TRP A 200 -10.26 21.54 -11.16
N PRO A 201 -9.77 20.90 -12.24
CA PRO A 201 -9.35 21.65 -13.42
C PRO A 201 -10.49 22.46 -14.06
N ALA A 202 -11.72 21.96 -14.06
CA ALA A 202 -12.86 22.71 -14.56
C ALA A 202 -13.12 23.99 -13.74
N MET A 203 -13.04 23.92 -12.43
CA MET A 203 -13.19 25.08 -11.55
C MET A 203 -12.03 26.09 -11.71
N LEU A 204 -10.80 25.62 -11.87
CA LEU A 204 -9.64 26.49 -12.15
C LEU A 204 -9.78 27.18 -13.50
N MET A 205 -10.24 26.47 -14.54
CA MET A 205 -10.54 27.07 -15.85
C MET A 205 -11.63 28.14 -15.75
N SER A 206 -12.67 27.92 -14.93
CA SER A 206 -13.71 28.90 -14.66
C SER A 206 -13.18 30.18 -14.01
N MET A 207 -12.17 30.03 -13.16
CA MET A 207 -11.49 31.13 -12.50
C MET A 207 -10.36 31.75 -13.35
N ASN A 208 -10.14 31.23 -14.56
CA ASN A 208 -9.01 31.59 -15.43
C ASN A 208 -7.64 31.47 -14.72
N MET A 209 -7.48 30.41 -13.93
CA MET A 209 -6.28 30.11 -13.16
C MET A 209 -5.41 29.04 -13.82
N PRO A 210 -4.08 29.07 -13.65
CA PRO A 210 -3.22 27.97 -14.07
C PRO A 210 -3.63 26.64 -13.42
N LEU A 211 -3.47 25.55 -14.16
CA LEU A 211 -3.73 24.19 -13.65
C LEU A 211 -2.50 23.65 -12.94
N PRO A 212 -2.64 22.77 -11.95
CA PRO A 212 -1.53 22.00 -11.39
C PRO A 212 -0.83 21.23 -12.51
N LYS A 213 0.48 21.00 -12.39
CA LYS A 213 1.25 20.32 -13.43
C LYS A 213 0.91 18.83 -13.50
N LYS A 214 0.64 18.21 -12.35
CA LYS A 214 0.36 16.77 -12.26
C LYS A 214 -0.57 16.42 -11.10
N ILE A 215 -1.38 15.39 -11.31
CA ILE A 215 -2.16 14.71 -10.28
C ILE A 215 -1.72 13.25 -10.21
N PHE A 216 -1.35 12.78 -9.02
CA PHE A 216 -0.98 11.39 -8.80
C PHE A 216 -1.97 10.72 -7.84
N GLY A 217 -2.68 9.71 -8.33
CA GLY A 217 -3.63 8.92 -7.54
C GLY A 217 -2.97 7.69 -6.92
N HIS A 218 -2.56 7.78 -5.65
CA HIS A 218 -1.97 6.64 -4.95
C HIS A 218 -2.99 5.57 -4.55
N GLY A 219 -2.53 4.33 -4.39
CA GLY A 219 -3.33 3.19 -3.92
C GLY A 219 -3.67 3.25 -2.43
N TRP A 220 -4.47 2.31 -1.97
CA TRP A 220 -4.80 2.14 -0.57
C TRP A 220 -3.81 1.22 0.14
N LEU A 221 -3.62 1.46 1.42
CA LEU A 221 -3.02 0.50 2.33
C LEU A 221 -4.14 -0.38 2.90
N LEU A 222 -4.07 -1.67 2.59
CA LEU A 222 -5.04 -2.70 3.00
C LEU A 222 -4.49 -3.51 4.17
N LEU A 223 -5.37 -4.11 4.95
CA LEU A 223 -5.02 -5.08 5.98
C LEU A 223 -5.86 -6.35 5.79
N GLY A 224 -5.22 -7.51 5.65
CA GLY A 224 -5.92 -8.77 5.38
C GLY A 224 -6.75 -8.74 4.07
N GLY A 225 -6.26 -8.02 3.03
CA GLY A 225 -6.97 -7.86 1.76
C GLY A 225 -8.18 -6.94 1.79
N GLY A 226 -8.50 -6.32 2.93
CA GLY A 226 -9.63 -5.41 3.11
C GLY A 226 -9.23 -3.98 3.47
N LYS A 227 -10.13 -3.02 3.21
CA LYS A 227 -9.94 -1.63 3.62
C LYS A 227 -9.90 -1.53 5.15
N MET A 228 -8.91 -0.81 5.70
CA MET A 228 -8.84 -0.51 7.12
C MET A 228 -10.09 0.26 7.60
N SER A 229 -10.67 -0.16 8.70
CA SER A 229 -11.85 0.48 9.29
C SER A 229 -11.80 0.41 10.82
N LYS A 230 -11.96 1.55 11.48
CA LYS A 230 -12.03 1.62 12.94
C LYS A 230 -13.20 0.81 13.51
N SER A 231 -14.30 0.72 12.78
CA SER A 231 -15.47 -0.07 13.20
C SER A 231 -15.26 -1.57 13.14
N LYS A 232 -14.30 -2.04 12.34
CA LYS A 232 -13.91 -3.46 12.21
C LYS A 232 -12.74 -3.84 13.11
N GLY A 233 -12.11 -2.87 13.79
CA GLY A 233 -10.93 -3.11 14.62
C GLY A 233 -9.66 -3.46 13.85
N ASN A 234 -9.68 -3.44 12.52
CA ASN A 234 -8.55 -3.77 11.65
C ASN A 234 -7.78 -2.49 11.24
N VAL A 235 -7.14 -1.84 12.17
CA VAL A 235 -6.37 -0.61 11.93
C VAL A 235 -4.97 -0.78 12.48
N VAL A 236 -3.98 -0.51 11.64
CA VAL A 236 -2.57 -0.43 12.07
C VAL A 236 -2.36 0.85 12.88
N ASP A 237 -1.79 0.73 14.06
CA ASP A 237 -1.45 1.88 14.90
C ASP A 237 0.00 2.33 14.64
N PRO A 238 0.22 3.47 13.95
CA PRO A 238 1.57 3.95 13.65
C PRO A 238 2.37 4.36 14.89
N TYR A 239 1.71 4.69 16.01
CA TYR A 239 2.41 5.01 17.27
C TYR A 239 3.05 3.75 17.87
N ILE A 240 2.31 2.65 17.93
CA ILE A 240 2.82 1.34 18.40
C ILE A 240 3.99 0.89 17.51
N LEU A 241 3.82 0.94 16.19
CA LEU A 241 4.87 0.52 15.27
C LEU A 241 6.13 1.40 15.35
N SER A 242 5.95 2.73 15.47
CA SER A 242 7.08 3.66 15.60
C SER A 242 7.83 3.48 16.93
N GLU A 243 7.14 3.19 18.01
CA GLU A 243 7.76 2.91 19.32
C GLU A 243 8.57 1.60 19.29
N ARG A 244 8.08 0.57 18.60
CA ARG A 244 8.71 -0.74 18.56
C ARG A 244 9.84 -0.86 17.55
N PHE A 245 9.68 -0.27 16.37
CA PHE A 245 10.61 -0.45 15.25
C PHE A 245 11.40 0.81 14.91
N GLY A 246 11.01 1.95 15.43
CA GLY A 246 11.53 3.26 15.05
C GLY A 246 10.79 3.84 13.83
N VAL A 247 10.76 5.18 13.80
CA VAL A 247 10.07 5.94 12.75
C VAL A 247 10.67 5.67 11.38
N ASP A 248 11.99 5.66 11.27
CA ASP A 248 12.70 5.49 9.99
C ASP A 248 12.46 4.13 9.36
N ALA A 249 12.38 3.06 10.18
CA ALA A 249 12.08 1.72 9.68
C ALA A 249 10.64 1.63 9.12
N LEU A 250 9.68 2.28 9.78
CA LEU A 250 8.30 2.34 9.30
C LEU A 250 8.18 3.19 8.02
N ARG A 251 8.84 4.36 7.95
CA ARG A 251 8.89 5.20 6.74
C ARG A 251 9.49 4.44 5.56
N PHE A 252 10.62 3.77 5.78
CA PHE A 252 11.27 2.94 4.77
C PHE A 252 10.34 1.85 4.27
N TYR A 253 9.73 1.09 5.16
CA TYR A 253 8.81 0.01 4.79
C TYR A 253 7.65 0.48 3.92
N LEU A 254 6.98 1.56 4.31
CA LEU A 254 5.83 2.09 3.56
C LEU A 254 6.20 2.53 2.14
N MET A 255 7.41 3.06 1.94
CA MET A 255 7.88 3.53 0.63
C MET A 255 8.55 2.42 -0.19
N ARG A 256 8.99 1.35 0.47
CA ARG A 256 9.76 0.25 -0.14
C ARG A 256 8.90 -0.94 -0.53
N GLU A 257 7.85 -1.24 0.26
CA GLU A 257 7.07 -2.46 0.06
C GLU A 257 6.04 -2.32 -1.06
N PHE A 258 5.45 -1.13 -1.22
CA PHE A 258 4.31 -0.93 -2.10
C PHE A 258 4.61 0.05 -3.22
N PRO A 259 4.26 -0.29 -4.51
CA PRO A 259 4.24 0.71 -5.57
C PRO A 259 3.19 1.78 -5.26
N LEU A 260 3.55 3.06 -5.34
CA LEU A 260 2.63 4.17 -4.98
C LEU A 260 1.29 4.13 -5.72
N GLY A 261 1.29 3.77 -7.01
CA GLY A 261 0.08 3.75 -7.86
C GLY A 261 -0.85 2.56 -7.64
N SER A 262 -0.49 1.60 -6.79
CA SER A 262 -1.22 0.34 -6.56
C SER A 262 -1.60 0.18 -5.09
N ASP A 263 -2.63 -0.63 -4.83
CA ASP A 263 -2.97 -1.00 -3.45
C ASP A 263 -1.88 -1.89 -2.86
N GLY A 264 -1.57 -1.68 -1.58
CA GLY A 264 -0.61 -2.47 -0.83
C GLY A 264 -1.26 -3.18 0.36
N ASN A 265 -0.90 -4.45 0.57
CA ASN A 265 -1.40 -5.19 1.73
C ASN A 265 -0.35 -5.18 2.85
N PHE A 266 -0.65 -4.47 3.93
CA PHE A 266 0.22 -4.37 5.09
C PHE A 266 0.19 -5.67 5.90
N SER A 267 1.36 -6.11 6.37
CA SER A 267 1.44 -7.10 7.45
C SER A 267 2.64 -6.84 8.37
N ASN A 268 2.51 -7.20 9.64
CA ASN A 268 3.58 -7.06 10.63
C ASN A 268 4.77 -7.99 10.27
N GLU A 269 4.50 -9.16 9.69
CA GLU A 269 5.52 -10.11 9.24
C GLU A 269 6.37 -9.52 8.12
N LEU A 270 5.74 -8.89 7.12
CA LEU A 270 6.45 -8.23 6.01
C LEU A 270 7.28 -7.05 6.52
N LEU A 271 6.75 -6.25 7.44
CA LEU A 271 7.49 -5.15 8.07
C LEU A 271 8.77 -5.67 8.75
N ILE A 272 8.64 -6.68 9.63
CA ILE A 272 9.78 -7.24 10.37
C ILE A 272 10.77 -7.93 9.41
N SER A 273 10.26 -8.66 8.41
CA SER A 273 11.09 -9.30 7.40
C SER A 273 11.93 -8.29 6.62
N ARG A 274 11.31 -7.19 6.20
CA ARG A 274 11.99 -6.11 5.47
C ARG A 274 13.06 -5.41 6.33
N ILE A 275 12.74 -5.13 7.59
CA ILE A 275 13.72 -4.57 8.54
C ILE A 275 14.91 -5.50 8.71
N ASN A 276 14.66 -6.79 8.91
CA ASN A 276 15.72 -7.77 9.13
C ASN A 276 16.59 -7.99 7.89
N SER A 277 15.98 -8.10 6.69
CA SER A 277 16.72 -8.40 5.46
C SER A 277 17.48 -7.19 4.95
N GLU A 278 16.80 -6.07 4.70
CA GLU A 278 17.41 -4.92 4.04
C GLU A 278 18.09 -3.96 5.03
N LEU A 279 17.41 -3.58 6.11
CA LEU A 279 17.96 -2.58 7.04
C LEU A 279 19.03 -3.17 7.97
N ALA A 280 18.77 -4.32 8.58
CA ALA A 280 19.73 -4.92 9.52
C ALA A 280 20.84 -5.71 8.79
N ASN A 281 20.47 -6.65 7.90
CA ASN A 281 21.46 -7.52 7.26
C ASN A 281 22.22 -6.84 6.12
N ASP A 282 21.56 -6.05 5.26
CA ASP A 282 22.26 -5.44 4.13
C ASP A 282 22.94 -4.12 4.53
N LEU A 283 22.17 -3.08 4.82
CA LEU A 283 22.70 -1.75 5.14
C LEU A 283 23.47 -1.73 6.48
N GLY A 284 22.85 -2.22 7.55
CA GLY A 284 23.41 -2.20 8.89
C GLY A 284 24.69 -3.04 8.99
N ASN A 285 24.70 -4.21 8.36
CA ASN A 285 25.87 -5.08 8.32
C ASN A 285 27.01 -4.46 7.47
N LEU A 286 26.71 -3.89 6.30
CA LEU A 286 27.68 -3.20 5.46
C LEU A 286 28.37 -2.08 6.24
N LEU A 287 27.59 -1.20 6.88
CA LEU A 287 28.13 -0.10 7.68
C LEU A 287 28.99 -0.61 8.84
N SER A 288 28.45 -1.50 9.67
CA SER A 288 29.13 -1.99 10.86
C SER A 288 30.43 -2.74 10.52
N ARG A 289 30.41 -3.60 9.49
CA ARG A 289 31.62 -4.33 9.02
C ARG A 289 32.66 -3.38 8.47
N SER A 290 32.26 -2.42 7.63
CA SER A 290 33.19 -1.46 7.03
C SER A 290 33.88 -0.61 8.09
N VAL A 291 33.12 -0.01 9.01
CA VAL A 291 33.66 0.78 10.12
C VAL A 291 34.57 -0.08 11.01
N ALA A 292 34.16 -1.28 11.40
CA ALA A 292 34.97 -2.16 12.23
C ALA A 292 36.28 -2.59 11.56
N MET A 293 36.27 -2.79 10.23
CA MET A 293 37.49 -3.13 9.48
C MET A 293 38.44 -1.94 9.39
N VAL A 294 37.94 -0.73 9.14
CA VAL A 294 38.78 0.49 9.14
C VAL A 294 39.39 0.73 10.52
N GLU A 295 38.62 0.60 11.59
CA GLU A 295 39.12 0.68 12.96
C GLU A 295 40.22 -0.37 13.23
N LYS A 296 39.96 -1.61 12.87
CA LYS A 296 40.85 -2.73 13.15
C LYS A 296 42.16 -2.65 12.36
N TYR A 297 42.13 -2.27 11.09
CA TYR A 297 43.28 -2.36 10.20
C TYR A 297 44.07 -1.05 10.10
N PHE A 298 43.38 0.09 10.31
CA PHE A 298 43.97 1.43 10.12
C PHE A 298 43.79 2.36 11.34
N GLY A 299 43.28 1.86 12.48
CA GLY A 299 43.10 2.68 13.65
C GLY A 299 42.03 3.78 13.48
N GLY A 300 41.07 3.56 12.59
CA GLY A 300 39.97 4.47 12.32
C GLY A 300 40.17 5.42 11.16
N THR A 301 41.39 5.61 10.63
CA THR A 301 41.66 6.54 9.52
C THR A 301 42.20 5.83 8.30
N ILE A 302 41.53 5.94 7.15
CA ILE A 302 41.92 5.31 5.89
C ILE A 302 43.10 6.08 5.27
N PRO A 303 44.25 5.43 4.97
CA PRO A 303 45.40 6.06 4.30
C PRO A 303 45.04 6.60 2.90
N GLU A 304 45.69 7.71 2.51
CA GLU A 304 45.53 8.29 1.16
C GLU A 304 46.34 7.50 0.09
N ASN A 305 47.35 6.72 0.50
CA ASN A 305 48.03 5.82 -0.40
C ASN A 305 47.16 4.61 -0.69
N ARG A 306 46.46 4.62 -1.84
CA ARG A 306 45.46 3.63 -2.27
C ARG A 306 45.83 3.05 -3.60
N GLN A 307 45.82 1.74 -3.68
CA GLN A 307 46.07 1.01 -4.93
C GLN A 307 44.77 0.44 -5.48
N PRO A 308 44.19 1.02 -6.57
CA PRO A 308 43.00 0.48 -7.22
C PRO A 308 43.29 -0.84 -7.94
N ASP A 309 42.21 -1.60 -8.20
CA ASP A 309 42.26 -2.85 -8.97
C ASP A 309 40.99 -2.92 -9.87
N ALA A 310 41.06 -3.71 -10.94
CA ALA A 310 39.93 -3.90 -11.86
C ALA A 310 38.67 -4.46 -11.18
N MET A 311 38.77 -5.14 -10.04
CA MET A 311 37.63 -5.58 -9.24
C MET A 311 36.80 -4.43 -8.68
N ASP A 312 37.38 -3.21 -8.62
CA ASP A 312 36.70 -2.03 -8.10
C ASP A 312 35.71 -1.43 -9.10
N ASP A 313 35.97 -1.63 -10.39
CA ASP A 313 35.32 -0.92 -11.50
C ASP A 313 33.80 -1.14 -11.54
N GLU A 314 33.35 -2.36 -11.28
CA GLU A 314 31.91 -2.65 -11.27
C GLU A 314 31.19 -1.89 -10.16
N LEU A 315 31.70 -1.95 -8.92
CA LEU A 315 31.08 -1.23 -7.79
C LEU A 315 31.10 0.27 -8.02
N ILE A 316 32.26 0.81 -8.41
CA ILE A 316 32.41 2.25 -8.68
C ILE A 316 31.48 2.70 -9.81
N GLY A 317 31.37 1.92 -10.88
CA GLY A 317 30.47 2.18 -12.01
C GLY A 317 29.01 2.23 -11.59
N MET A 318 28.57 1.30 -10.75
CA MET A 318 27.21 1.29 -10.20
C MET A 318 26.92 2.52 -9.33
N VAL A 319 27.87 2.91 -8.47
CA VAL A 319 27.68 4.08 -7.59
C VAL A 319 27.64 5.38 -8.40
N LYS A 320 28.52 5.56 -9.39
CA LYS A 320 28.55 6.77 -10.24
C LYS A 320 27.24 7.00 -11.01
N GLY A 321 26.55 5.94 -11.41
CA GLY A 321 25.28 6.03 -12.13
C GLY A 321 24.03 6.05 -11.22
N LEU A 322 24.21 5.87 -9.90
CA LEU A 322 23.09 5.63 -8.99
C LEU A 322 22.19 6.84 -8.81
N ARG A 323 22.77 8.04 -8.60
CA ARG A 323 22.01 9.27 -8.35
C ARG A 323 21.08 9.62 -9.52
N ASP A 324 21.57 9.56 -10.75
CA ASP A 324 20.80 9.91 -11.94
C ASP A 324 19.69 8.87 -12.19
N LYS A 325 19.97 7.60 -11.94
CA LYS A 325 18.95 6.54 -12.01
C LYS A 325 17.88 6.71 -10.93
N TYR A 326 18.28 7.03 -9.72
CA TYR A 326 17.38 7.30 -8.60
C TYR A 326 16.49 8.50 -8.89
N GLU A 327 17.05 9.63 -9.37
CA GLU A 327 16.30 10.82 -9.76
C GLU A 327 15.23 10.51 -10.79
N GLN A 328 15.60 9.82 -11.87
CA GLN A 328 14.66 9.41 -12.91
C GLN A 328 13.49 8.58 -12.38
N LEU A 329 13.75 7.67 -11.43
CA LEU A 329 12.72 6.84 -10.81
C LEU A 329 11.83 7.67 -9.88
N MET A 330 12.41 8.55 -9.06
CA MET A 330 11.67 9.41 -8.15
C MET A 330 10.78 10.42 -8.88
N ASP A 331 11.24 11.02 -9.97
CA ASP A 331 10.47 11.94 -10.83
C ASP A 331 9.24 11.26 -11.45
N ASN A 332 9.28 9.93 -11.60
CA ASN A 332 8.16 9.11 -12.04
C ASN A 332 7.40 8.41 -10.87
N PHE A 333 7.56 8.90 -9.65
CA PHE A 333 6.93 8.34 -8.43
C PHE A 333 7.26 6.86 -8.15
N GLY A 334 8.33 6.35 -8.73
CA GLY A 334 8.83 4.98 -8.52
C GLY A 334 9.66 4.84 -7.25
N THR A 335 9.12 5.19 -6.08
CA THR A 335 9.86 5.15 -4.80
C THR A 335 10.38 3.76 -4.47
N GLN A 336 9.58 2.72 -4.70
CA GLN A 336 9.97 1.32 -4.50
C GLN A 336 11.17 0.95 -5.38
N ASP A 337 11.14 1.35 -6.65
CA ASP A 337 12.21 1.04 -7.62
C ASP A 337 13.47 1.85 -7.32
N ALA A 338 13.34 3.12 -6.93
CA ALA A 338 14.45 3.97 -6.52
C ALA A 338 15.19 3.36 -5.31
N LEU A 339 14.45 2.92 -4.29
CA LEU A 339 15.02 2.21 -3.14
C LEU A 339 15.65 0.86 -3.55
N SER A 340 15.04 0.13 -4.50
CA SER A 340 15.60 -1.11 -5.03
C SER A 340 16.98 -0.89 -5.66
N GLU A 341 17.16 0.19 -6.42
CA GLU A 341 18.48 0.53 -7.01
C GLU A 341 19.53 0.84 -5.95
N VAL A 342 19.17 1.58 -4.89
CA VAL A 342 20.09 1.82 -3.77
C VAL A 342 20.50 0.52 -3.07
N PHE A 343 19.54 -0.36 -2.77
CA PHE A 343 19.82 -1.63 -2.11
C PHE A 343 20.55 -2.63 -3.02
N ARG A 344 20.42 -2.53 -4.34
CA ARG A 344 21.23 -3.28 -5.29
C ARG A 344 22.71 -2.91 -5.18
N VAL A 345 23.02 -1.62 -5.00
CA VAL A 345 24.40 -1.16 -4.79
C VAL A 345 24.92 -1.62 -3.41
N ILE A 346 24.10 -1.52 -2.36
CA ILE A 346 24.45 -2.00 -1.01
C ILE A 346 24.76 -3.51 -1.03
N SER A 347 23.93 -4.29 -1.68
CA SER A 347 24.14 -5.74 -1.84
C SER A 347 25.42 -6.05 -2.64
N ARG A 348 25.70 -5.29 -3.72
CA ARG A 348 26.95 -5.40 -4.47
C ARG A 348 28.18 -5.06 -3.60
N ALA A 349 28.08 -4.06 -2.75
CA ALA A 349 29.15 -3.70 -1.82
C ALA A 349 29.42 -4.79 -0.77
N ASN A 350 28.36 -5.43 -0.24
CA ASN A 350 28.53 -6.60 0.64
C ASN A 350 29.25 -7.74 -0.08
N LYS A 351 28.89 -8.04 -1.33
CA LYS A 351 29.56 -9.05 -2.14
C LYS A 351 31.02 -8.68 -2.44
N TYR A 352 31.31 -7.41 -2.68
CA TYR A 352 32.66 -6.89 -2.90
C TYR A 352 33.57 -7.10 -1.68
N ILE A 353 33.04 -7.02 -0.45
CA ILE A 353 33.79 -7.38 0.75
C ILE A 353 34.25 -8.87 0.68
N ASP A 354 33.36 -9.75 0.28
CA ASP A 354 33.68 -11.18 0.24
C ASP A 354 34.65 -11.53 -0.89
N GLU A 355 34.54 -10.88 -2.05
CA GLU A 355 35.42 -11.05 -3.20
C GLU A 355 36.85 -10.51 -2.95
N THR A 356 36.96 -9.33 -2.33
CA THR A 356 38.26 -8.70 -2.04
C THR A 356 38.93 -9.27 -0.79
N ALA A 357 38.14 -9.97 0.06
CA ALA A 357 38.60 -10.62 1.27
C ALA A 357 39.59 -9.77 2.11
N PRO A 358 39.15 -8.59 2.65
CA PRO A 358 40.00 -7.64 3.36
C PRO A 358 40.82 -8.28 4.50
N TRP A 359 40.27 -9.31 5.14
CA TRP A 359 40.95 -10.08 6.20
C TRP A 359 42.14 -10.90 5.69
N VAL A 360 42.24 -11.19 4.39
CA VAL A 360 43.36 -11.83 3.76
C VAL A 360 44.42 -10.78 3.44
N LEU A 361 44.04 -9.65 2.84
CA LEU A 361 44.95 -8.53 2.57
C LEU A 361 45.62 -8.02 3.85
N ALA A 362 44.89 -7.94 4.94
CA ALA A 362 45.38 -7.48 6.25
C ALA A 362 46.44 -8.39 6.90
N LYS A 363 46.70 -9.60 6.37
CA LYS A 363 47.76 -10.49 6.90
C LYS A 363 49.17 -10.01 6.57
N ASP A 364 49.29 -9.24 5.50
CA ASP A 364 50.53 -8.63 5.07
C ASP A 364 50.32 -7.17 4.69
N MET A 365 50.37 -6.31 5.68
CA MET A 365 50.13 -4.87 5.54
C MET A 365 51.23 -4.14 4.76
N GLU A 366 52.45 -4.69 4.72
CA GLU A 366 53.55 -4.11 3.96
C GLU A 366 53.31 -4.27 2.46
N ALA A 367 52.93 -5.46 2.04
CA ALA A 367 52.62 -5.75 0.63
C ALA A 367 51.25 -5.27 0.17
N ASN A 368 50.22 -5.38 1.02
CA ASN A 368 48.82 -5.21 0.60
C ASN A 368 48.12 -4.01 1.26
N GLY A 369 48.77 -3.23 2.11
CA GLY A 369 48.15 -2.14 2.85
C GLY A 369 47.52 -1.09 1.96
N ALA A 370 48.17 -0.71 0.85
CA ALA A 370 47.59 0.25 -0.11
C ALA A 370 46.36 -0.30 -0.86
N ARG A 371 46.36 -1.61 -1.17
CA ARG A 371 45.20 -2.29 -1.76
C ARG A 371 44.04 -2.37 -0.78
N LEU A 372 44.31 -2.74 0.47
CA LEU A 372 43.33 -2.76 1.54
C LEU A 372 42.71 -1.37 1.80
N ALA A 373 43.55 -0.31 1.76
CA ALA A 373 43.08 1.07 1.89
C ALA A 373 42.11 1.46 0.75
N ALA A 374 42.39 1.02 -0.49
CA ALA A 374 41.48 1.23 -1.63
C ALA A 374 40.15 0.50 -1.41
N VAL A 375 40.17 -0.76 -0.99
CA VAL A 375 38.94 -1.53 -0.68
C VAL A 375 38.11 -0.84 0.40
N MET A 376 38.71 -0.45 1.52
CA MET A 376 37.99 0.23 2.62
C MET A 376 37.43 1.56 2.16
N TYR A 377 38.19 2.35 1.40
CA TYR A 377 37.73 3.59 0.84
C TYR A 377 36.50 3.41 -0.06
N ASN A 378 36.55 2.45 -0.97
CA ASN A 378 35.46 2.17 -1.90
C ASN A 378 34.16 1.80 -1.15
N LEU A 379 34.25 1.06 -0.04
CA LEU A 379 33.09 0.72 0.79
C LEU A 379 32.52 1.95 1.51
N ILE A 380 33.38 2.79 2.10
CA ILE A 380 32.94 3.99 2.82
C ILE A 380 32.35 5.02 1.86
N GLU A 381 32.96 5.20 0.68
CA GLU A 381 32.43 6.13 -0.34
C GLU A 381 31.10 5.63 -0.93
N THR A 382 30.94 4.32 -1.10
CA THR A 382 29.66 3.71 -1.49
C THR A 382 28.59 3.99 -0.43
N LEU A 383 28.92 3.80 0.85
CA LEU A 383 28.00 4.10 1.97
C LEU A 383 27.62 5.58 1.99
N ARG A 384 28.54 6.51 1.75
CA ARG A 384 28.23 7.95 1.67
C ARG A 384 27.14 8.21 0.65
N VAL A 385 27.29 7.73 -0.59
CA VAL A 385 26.31 7.96 -1.65
C VAL A 385 24.98 7.30 -1.33
N CYS A 386 24.99 6.01 -0.92
CA CYS A 386 23.76 5.29 -0.59
C CYS A 386 23.00 5.95 0.58
N LEU A 387 23.70 6.32 1.65
CA LEU A 387 23.09 7.00 2.79
C LEU A 387 22.51 8.36 2.39
N THR A 388 23.23 9.15 1.58
CA THR A 388 22.73 10.44 1.09
C THR A 388 21.38 10.27 0.35
N LEU A 389 21.27 9.28 -0.54
CA LEU A 389 20.03 9.02 -1.27
C LEU A 389 18.92 8.43 -0.40
N LEU A 390 19.24 7.83 0.74
CA LEU A 390 18.26 7.32 1.71
C LEU A 390 17.74 8.40 2.68
N THR A 391 18.33 9.59 2.71
CA THR A 391 17.94 10.69 3.64
C THR A 391 16.43 10.98 3.63
N PRO A 392 15.73 11.09 2.48
CA PRO A 392 14.30 11.39 2.48
C PRO A 392 13.43 10.31 3.15
N PHE A 393 13.93 9.09 3.24
CA PHE A 393 13.19 7.94 3.79
C PHE A 393 13.51 7.70 5.27
N MET A 394 14.79 7.85 5.65
CA MET A 394 15.29 7.49 6.98
C MET A 394 16.22 8.58 7.55
N PRO A 395 15.72 9.82 7.76
CA PRO A 395 16.56 10.98 8.08
C PRO A 395 17.44 10.78 9.33
N GLU A 396 16.90 10.23 10.42
CA GLU A 396 17.64 10.08 11.69
C GLU A 396 18.68 8.96 11.63
N SER A 397 18.34 7.84 11.00
CA SER A 397 19.26 6.70 10.86
C SER A 397 20.39 7.01 9.88
N VAL A 398 20.07 7.74 8.81
CA VAL A 398 21.07 8.22 7.85
C VAL A 398 22.06 9.18 8.49
N GLU A 399 21.60 10.16 9.26
CA GLU A 399 22.47 11.09 9.97
C GLU A 399 23.48 10.33 10.86
N LYS A 400 23.00 9.36 11.63
CA LYS A 400 23.87 8.48 12.45
C LYS A 400 24.87 7.68 11.61
N GLY A 401 24.43 7.16 10.48
CA GLY A 401 25.29 6.40 9.55
C GLY A 401 26.38 7.28 8.93
N LEU A 402 26.03 8.48 8.48
CA LEU A 402 26.98 9.45 7.91
C LEU A 402 28.01 9.92 8.95
N MET A 403 27.60 10.13 10.20
CA MET A 403 28.52 10.41 11.30
C MET A 403 29.50 9.24 11.54
N GLN A 404 29.04 8.00 11.46
CA GLN A 404 29.90 6.82 11.65
C GLN A 404 30.97 6.70 10.58
N ILE A 405 30.67 7.08 9.35
CA ILE A 405 31.67 7.07 8.24
C ILE A 405 32.49 8.34 8.16
N GLY A 406 32.25 9.32 9.05
CA GLY A 406 33.01 10.59 9.09
C GLY A 406 32.74 11.51 7.92
N ALA A 407 31.57 11.40 7.27
CA ALA A 407 31.22 12.27 6.15
C ALA A 407 30.86 13.68 6.62
N ALA A 408 31.43 14.70 5.97
CA ALA A 408 31.11 16.08 6.22
C ALA A 408 29.78 16.46 5.54
N LYS A 409 29.12 17.51 6.03
CA LYS A 409 27.82 17.94 5.51
C LYS A 409 27.87 18.31 4.02
N GLU A 410 28.95 18.94 3.59
CA GLU A 410 29.20 19.30 2.18
C GLU A 410 29.37 18.08 1.25
N ASP A 411 29.72 16.93 1.78
CA ASP A 411 29.88 15.69 1.03
C ASP A 411 28.59 14.87 0.93
N THR A 412 27.51 15.33 1.58
CA THR A 412 26.22 14.65 1.68
C THR A 412 25.08 15.44 1.05
N THR A 413 25.39 16.38 0.16
CA THR A 413 24.39 17.10 -0.63
C THR A 413 23.92 16.26 -1.81
N TRP A 414 22.82 16.68 -2.44
CA TRP A 414 22.28 16.04 -3.64
C TRP A 414 23.31 16.02 -4.79
N GLU A 415 24.00 17.13 -5.00
CA GLU A 415 25.03 17.27 -6.02
C GLU A 415 26.22 16.35 -5.70
N ALA A 416 26.64 16.32 -4.44
CA ALA A 416 27.72 15.46 -3.98
C ALA A 416 27.46 13.96 -4.19
N ALA A 417 26.20 13.53 -4.18
CA ALA A 417 25.81 12.14 -4.43
C ALA A 417 26.11 11.69 -5.87
N ALA A 418 26.23 12.60 -6.83
CA ALA A 418 26.61 12.29 -8.22
C ALA A 418 28.12 12.08 -8.40
N GLU A 419 28.94 12.51 -7.44
CA GLU A 419 30.38 12.50 -7.54
C GLU A 419 30.98 11.36 -6.73
N TRP A 420 31.89 10.64 -7.35
CA TRP A 420 32.70 9.61 -6.69
C TRP A 420 34.05 10.19 -6.25
N GLY A 421 34.51 9.82 -5.07
CA GLY A 421 35.84 10.20 -4.59
C GLY A 421 35.87 11.50 -3.81
N ARG A 422 34.76 11.90 -3.22
CA ARG A 422 34.64 13.16 -2.46
C ARG A 422 35.24 13.10 -1.06
N LEU A 423 35.21 11.93 -0.44
CA LEU A 423 35.76 11.81 0.91
C LEU A 423 37.27 11.90 0.93
N HIS A 424 37.81 12.81 1.74
CA HIS A 424 39.23 13.00 1.98
C HIS A 424 39.52 12.83 3.47
N ASN A 425 40.71 12.28 3.80
CA ASN A 425 41.13 12.05 5.20
C ASN A 425 40.07 11.28 6.01
N VAL A 426 39.52 10.23 5.44
CA VAL A 426 38.38 9.48 5.98
C VAL A 426 38.72 8.96 7.37
N THR A 427 38.02 9.45 8.38
CA THR A 427 38.11 8.94 9.75
C THR A 427 36.73 8.46 10.19
N VAL A 428 36.63 7.17 10.43
CA VAL A 428 35.36 6.55 10.85
C VAL A 428 35.22 6.58 12.38
N HIS A 429 33.96 6.50 12.83
CA HIS A 429 33.62 6.51 14.25
C HIS A 429 32.69 5.33 14.56
N LYS A 430 33.12 4.44 15.44
CA LYS A 430 32.28 3.33 15.85
C LYS A 430 31.04 3.85 16.60
N GLY A 431 29.87 3.48 16.12
CA GLY A 431 28.57 3.80 16.73
C GLY A 431 27.76 2.56 17.05
N GLU A 432 26.54 2.79 17.50
CA GLU A 432 25.53 1.73 17.67
C GLU A 432 25.04 1.21 16.32
N ALA A 433 24.53 -0.02 16.29
CA ALA A 433 23.87 -0.56 15.11
C ALA A 433 22.64 0.29 14.76
N LEU A 434 22.52 0.72 13.49
CA LEU A 434 21.38 1.55 13.03
C LEU A 434 20.06 0.80 13.20
N PHE A 435 20.06 -0.48 12.84
CA PHE A 435 18.88 -1.33 12.91
C PHE A 435 19.27 -2.66 13.55
N PRO A 436 18.85 -2.90 14.81
CA PRO A 436 19.05 -4.18 15.46
C PRO A 436 18.17 -5.26 14.81
N ARG A 437 18.69 -6.48 14.71
CA ARG A 437 17.92 -7.62 14.22
C ARG A 437 16.78 -7.96 15.18
N ILE A 438 15.58 -8.16 14.64
CA ILE A 438 14.35 -8.42 15.39
C ILE A 438 14.08 -9.94 15.39
N ASP A 439 13.76 -10.50 16.57
CA ASP A 439 13.19 -11.84 16.68
C ASP A 439 11.72 -11.78 16.26
N MET A 440 11.45 -12.23 15.03
CA MET A 440 10.13 -12.14 14.40
C MET A 440 9.03 -12.80 15.26
N LYS A 441 9.27 -14.02 15.73
CA LYS A 441 8.26 -14.75 16.50
C LYS A 441 7.88 -14.04 17.79
N LYS A 442 8.89 -13.63 18.54
CA LYS A 442 8.69 -12.91 19.80
C LYS A 442 8.01 -11.56 19.61
N GLU A 443 8.34 -10.88 18.51
CA GLU A 443 7.80 -9.57 18.22
C GLU A 443 6.34 -9.63 17.74
N LEU A 444 5.99 -10.60 16.91
CA LEU A 444 4.60 -10.82 16.50
C LEU A 444 3.71 -11.17 17.68
N GLU A 445 4.14 -12.05 18.58
CA GLU A 445 3.42 -12.36 19.83
C GLU A 445 3.23 -11.12 20.72
N ALA A 446 4.18 -10.18 20.69
CA ALA A 446 4.09 -8.94 21.47
C ALA A 446 3.12 -7.93 20.83
N LEU A 447 3.10 -7.82 19.50
CA LEU A 447 2.16 -6.97 18.75
C LEU A 447 0.73 -7.46 18.90
N GLU A 448 0.49 -8.76 18.77
CA GLU A 448 -0.83 -9.39 18.94
C GLU A 448 -1.45 -9.06 20.31
N LYS A 449 -0.64 -9.12 21.37
CA LYS A 449 -1.07 -8.75 22.72
C LYS A 449 -1.40 -7.26 22.87
N LEU A 450 -0.79 -6.40 22.09
CA LEU A 450 -1.06 -4.95 22.09
C LEU A 450 -2.31 -4.60 21.28
N GLU A 451 -2.54 -5.31 20.19
CA GLU A 451 -3.71 -5.12 19.33
C GLU A 451 -5.00 -5.68 19.99
N HIS A 452 -4.88 -6.72 20.83
CA HIS A 452 -5.99 -7.38 21.52
C HIS A 452 -5.84 -7.40 23.06
N PRO A 453 -5.83 -6.24 23.73
CA PRO A 453 -5.56 -6.17 25.19
C PRO A 453 -6.65 -6.81 26.06
N GLU A 454 -7.83 -7.09 25.54
CA GLU A 454 -8.92 -7.72 26.30
C GLU A 454 -8.78 -9.24 26.44
N GLU A 455 -7.94 -9.89 25.63
CA GLU A 455 -7.69 -11.34 25.70
C GLU A 455 -6.56 -11.71 26.68
N ALA A 456 -5.77 -10.73 27.14
CA ALA A 456 -4.70 -10.91 28.09
C ALA A 456 -5.20 -10.91 29.55
N LYS A 457 -5.99 -11.89 29.99
CA LYS A 457 -6.25 -12.13 31.42
C LYS A 457 -5.08 -12.89 32.03
N PRO A 458 -4.62 -12.50 33.26
CA PRO A 458 -3.42 -13.09 33.87
C PRO A 458 -3.63 -14.57 34.23
N GLU A 459 -2.74 -15.44 33.75
CA GLU A 459 -2.63 -16.79 34.24
C GLU A 459 -2.33 -16.78 35.76
N LYS A 460 -3.29 -17.23 36.54
CA LYS A 460 -3.05 -17.56 37.94
C LYS A 460 -2.12 -18.78 38.01
N LYS A 461 -0.94 -18.58 38.58
CA LYS A 461 -0.08 -19.67 39.03
C LYS A 461 -0.83 -20.45 40.09
N GLU A 462 -1.22 -21.67 39.80
CA GLU A 462 -1.55 -22.68 40.79
C GLU A 462 -0.60 -23.88 40.69
N ALA A 463 -0.20 -24.29 41.87
CA ALA A 463 0.81 -25.31 42.10
C ALA A 463 0.32 -26.73 41.76
N LYS A 464 1.28 -27.58 41.44
CA LYS A 464 1.17 -29.02 41.20
C LYS A 464 0.38 -29.78 42.28
N ALA A 465 -0.54 -30.63 41.82
CA ALA A 465 -0.79 -31.94 42.47
C ALA A 465 -1.29 -32.93 41.40
N GLU A 466 -0.68 -34.12 41.44
CA GLU A 466 -0.93 -35.25 40.53
C GLU A 466 -2.26 -35.94 40.81
N ALA A 467 -2.98 -36.39 39.76
CA ALA A 467 -3.62 -37.71 39.69
C ALA A 467 -4.29 -37.92 38.31
N LYS A 468 -4.09 -39.09 37.74
CA LYS A 468 -4.71 -39.67 36.52
C LYS A 468 -6.07 -40.31 36.86
N PRO A 469 -6.75 -40.92 35.89
CA PRO A 469 -7.69 -40.35 34.89
C PRO A 469 -9.10 -41.00 35.00
N GLU A 470 -10.12 -40.36 34.47
CA GLU A 470 -11.27 -41.10 33.96
C GLU A 470 -12.07 -40.32 32.88
N LYS A 471 -12.49 -41.05 31.90
CA LYS A 471 -13.29 -40.65 30.72
C LYS A 471 -14.70 -40.20 31.11
N LYS A 472 -15.22 -39.17 30.51
CA LYS A 472 -16.60 -39.14 29.94
C LYS A 472 -16.78 -37.98 28.99
N GLU A 473 -17.43 -38.32 27.86
CA GLU A 473 -17.83 -37.44 26.76
C GLU A 473 -18.84 -36.37 27.17
N ALA A 474 -18.66 -35.16 26.70
CA ALA A 474 -19.76 -34.21 26.45
C ALA A 474 -19.34 -33.22 25.36
N LYS A 475 -20.16 -33.14 24.33
CA LYS A 475 -20.08 -32.20 23.21
C LYS A 475 -20.20 -30.77 23.71
N ALA A 476 -19.26 -29.91 23.27
CA ALA A 476 -19.47 -28.48 23.20
C ALA A 476 -18.91 -27.99 21.86
N GLU A 477 -19.72 -27.22 21.13
CA GLU A 477 -19.38 -26.62 19.85
C GLU A 477 -18.31 -25.56 20.06
N GLU A 478 -17.07 -25.85 19.66
CA GLU A 478 -16.03 -24.83 19.48
C GLU A 478 -16.20 -24.20 18.11
N LYS A 479 -16.47 -22.90 18.08
CA LYS A 479 -16.23 -22.07 16.89
C LYS A 479 -14.72 -22.04 16.66
N ALA A 480 -14.26 -22.69 15.61
CA ALA A 480 -12.88 -22.65 15.17
C ALA A 480 -12.48 -21.21 14.84
N ALA A 481 -11.45 -20.69 15.49
CA ALA A 481 -10.70 -19.55 15.03
C ALA A 481 -10.04 -19.94 13.67
N ASP A 482 -10.11 -19.06 12.70
CA ASP A 482 -9.43 -19.23 11.41
C ASP A 482 -7.92 -19.28 11.67
N GLU A 483 -7.33 -20.46 11.63
CA GLU A 483 -5.92 -20.71 11.78
C GLU A 483 -5.26 -20.47 10.42
N TYR A 484 -4.45 -19.41 10.29
CA TYR A 484 -3.69 -19.12 9.08
C TYR A 484 -2.64 -20.20 8.85
N ILE A 485 -2.60 -20.76 7.65
CA ILE A 485 -1.53 -21.66 7.22
C ILE A 485 -0.37 -20.87 6.61
N THR A 486 0.85 -21.37 6.77
CA THR A 486 2.03 -20.78 6.11
C THR A 486 2.05 -21.14 4.62
N PHE A 487 2.85 -20.41 3.84
CA PHE A 487 3.09 -20.77 2.43
C PHE A 487 3.65 -22.19 2.31
N ASP A 488 4.57 -22.58 3.19
CA ASP A 488 5.13 -23.93 3.26
C ASP A 488 4.07 -25.00 3.57
N ASP A 489 3.01 -24.65 4.30
CA ASP A 489 1.89 -25.56 4.55
C ASP A 489 0.99 -25.66 3.32
N PHE A 490 0.79 -24.58 2.60
CA PHE A 490 0.06 -24.57 1.33
C PHE A 490 0.81 -25.35 0.25
N GLU A 491 2.13 -25.22 0.14
CA GLU A 491 2.96 -26.00 -0.80
C GLU A 491 2.89 -27.52 -0.59
N LYS A 492 2.54 -27.96 0.62
CA LYS A 492 2.30 -29.38 0.91
C LYS A 492 1.04 -29.90 0.23
N VAL A 493 0.10 -29.03 -0.11
CA VAL A 493 -1.15 -29.40 -0.80
C VAL A 493 -0.86 -29.45 -2.29
N LYS A 494 -0.97 -30.66 -2.90
CA LYS A 494 -0.75 -30.83 -4.34
C LYS A 494 -2.08 -30.81 -5.07
N LEU A 495 -2.32 -29.74 -5.82
CA LEU A 495 -3.51 -29.56 -6.63
C LEU A 495 -3.19 -29.81 -8.11
N ARG A 496 -4.06 -30.51 -8.83
CA ARG A 496 -3.95 -30.73 -10.28
C ARG A 496 -5.28 -30.61 -10.99
N VAL A 497 -5.22 -30.21 -12.23
CA VAL A 497 -6.34 -30.31 -13.16
C VAL A 497 -6.55 -31.77 -13.50
N ALA A 498 -7.80 -32.26 -13.42
CA ALA A 498 -8.20 -33.60 -13.79
C ALA A 498 -9.35 -33.55 -14.79
N VAL A 499 -9.32 -34.40 -15.82
CA VAL A 499 -10.42 -34.53 -16.77
C VAL A 499 -11.33 -35.67 -16.32
N VAL A 500 -12.63 -35.41 -16.20
CA VAL A 500 -13.61 -36.43 -15.81
C VAL A 500 -13.82 -37.39 -16.96
N LYS A 501 -13.30 -38.61 -16.87
CA LYS A 501 -13.52 -39.68 -17.85
C LYS A 501 -14.86 -40.36 -17.65
N ASN A 502 -15.24 -40.58 -16.40
CA ASN A 502 -16.52 -41.18 -16.04
C ASN A 502 -17.01 -40.64 -14.71
N CYS A 503 -18.32 -40.49 -14.55
CA CYS A 503 -18.96 -40.13 -13.30
C CYS A 503 -20.23 -40.94 -13.13
N GLU A 504 -20.35 -41.68 -12.01
CA GLU A 504 -21.45 -42.58 -11.77
C GLU A 504 -21.97 -42.53 -10.32
N PHE A 505 -23.22 -42.94 -10.13
CA PHE A 505 -23.78 -43.06 -8.79
C PHE A 505 -23.12 -44.20 -8.01
N VAL A 506 -22.89 -44.01 -6.72
CA VAL A 506 -22.46 -45.08 -5.82
C VAL A 506 -23.68 -45.85 -5.34
N PRO A 507 -23.83 -47.17 -5.68
CA PRO A 507 -25.07 -47.93 -5.46
C PRO A 507 -25.58 -48.00 -4.02
N LYS A 508 -24.72 -47.78 -3.03
CA LYS A 508 -25.03 -47.82 -1.59
C LYS A 508 -24.99 -46.45 -0.90
N SER A 509 -25.06 -45.35 -1.67
CA SER A 509 -25.02 -44.02 -1.12
C SER A 509 -25.91 -43.06 -1.89
N GLU A 510 -26.75 -42.32 -1.15
CA GLU A 510 -27.58 -41.23 -1.71
C GLU A 510 -26.82 -39.91 -1.84
N LYS A 511 -25.60 -39.83 -1.31
CA LYS A 511 -24.81 -38.61 -1.24
C LYS A 511 -23.59 -38.59 -2.16
N LEU A 512 -23.07 -39.78 -2.54
CA LEU A 512 -21.80 -39.88 -3.22
C LEU A 512 -21.94 -40.09 -4.73
N LEU A 513 -21.06 -39.39 -5.46
CA LEU A 513 -20.70 -39.69 -6.85
C LEU A 513 -19.29 -40.26 -6.88
N LYS A 514 -19.06 -41.23 -7.78
CA LYS A 514 -17.76 -41.84 -8.07
C LYS A 514 -17.24 -41.25 -9.38
N PHE A 515 -16.09 -40.63 -9.31
CA PHE A 515 -15.38 -40.07 -10.45
C PHE A 515 -14.21 -40.97 -10.85
N THR A 516 -14.07 -41.21 -12.14
CA THR A 516 -12.84 -41.69 -12.75
C THR A 516 -12.21 -40.54 -13.50
N LEU A 517 -11.01 -40.14 -13.06
CA LEU A 517 -10.34 -38.93 -13.48
C LEU A 517 -9.08 -39.27 -14.26
N ASP A 518 -8.87 -38.60 -15.39
CA ASP A 518 -7.61 -38.59 -16.11
C ASP A 518 -6.74 -37.46 -15.54
N MET A 519 -5.61 -37.87 -14.96
CA MET A 519 -4.63 -36.97 -14.37
C MET A 519 -3.51 -36.59 -15.35
N GLY A 520 -3.65 -36.91 -16.65
CA GLY A 520 -2.59 -36.77 -17.64
C GLY A 520 -1.52 -37.85 -17.58
N ASN A 521 -0.72 -37.99 -18.64
CA ASN A 521 0.38 -38.96 -18.76
C ASN A 521 -0.02 -40.42 -18.54
N GLY A 522 -1.30 -40.77 -18.76
CA GLY A 522 -1.83 -42.10 -18.56
C GLY A 522 -2.16 -42.49 -17.12
N GLU A 523 -2.07 -41.55 -16.19
CA GLU A 523 -2.49 -41.75 -14.79
C GLU A 523 -4.01 -41.58 -14.65
N GLU A 524 -4.68 -42.57 -14.06
CA GLU A 524 -6.10 -42.49 -13.69
C GLU A 524 -6.26 -42.55 -12.17
N ARG A 525 -7.21 -41.78 -11.62
CA ARG A 525 -7.58 -41.84 -10.20
C ARG A 525 -9.08 -41.96 -9.99
N THR A 526 -9.45 -42.68 -8.94
CA THR A 526 -10.83 -42.75 -8.47
C THR A 526 -11.01 -41.82 -7.27
N ILE A 527 -11.96 -40.87 -7.37
CA ILE A 527 -12.34 -40.00 -6.27
C ILE A 527 -13.84 -40.08 -6.01
N LEU A 528 -14.22 -40.19 -4.74
CA LEU A 528 -15.62 -40.13 -4.31
C LEU A 528 -15.89 -38.75 -3.72
N SER A 529 -17.00 -38.11 -4.15
CA SER A 529 -17.40 -36.78 -3.67
C SER A 529 -18.88 -36.77 -3.26
N GLY A 530 -19.19 -36.10 -2.16
CA GLY A 530 -20.52 -35.99 -1.54
C GLY A 530 -21.45 -34.97 -2.20
N ILE A 531 -21.36 -34.81 -3.50
CA ILE A 531 -22.02 -33.71 -4.23
C ILE A 531 -23.23 -34.15 -5.06
N ARG A 532 -23.72 -35.37 -4.89
CA ARG A 532 -24.85 -35.93 -5.66
C ARG A 532 -26.09 -35.05 -5.62
N LYS A 533 -26.36 -34.38 -4.51
CA LYS A 533 -27.50 -33.47 -4.35
C LYS A 533 -27.52 -32.35 -5.40
N TRP A 534 -26.35 -31.80 -5.73
CA TRP A 534 -26.20 -30.68 -6.67
C TRP A 534 -25.92 -31.07 -8.10
N TYR A 535 -25.64 -32.39 -8.32
CA TYR A 535 -25.41 -33.01 -9.63
C TYR A 535 -26.26 -34.26 -9.76
N PRO A 536 -27.58 -34.11 -9.96
CA PRO A 536 -28.51 -35.23 -10.06
C PRO A 536 -28.32 -36.05 -11.35
N ASP A 537 -27.67 -35.50 -12.35
CA ASP A 537 -27.26 -36.18 -13.58
C ASP A 537 -25.72 -36.17 -13.65
N PRO A 538 -25.04 -37.30 -13.33
CA PRO A 538 -23.60 -37.38 -13.33
C PRO A 538 -22.97 -37.34 -14.72
N GLU A 539 -23.71 -37.69 -15.79
CA GLU A 539 -23.18 -37.72 -17.16
C GLU A 539 -22.78 -36.33 -17.66
N GLN A 540 -23.46 -35.26 -17.17
CA GLN A 540 -23.13 -33.89 -17.49
C GLN A 540 -21.74 -33.44 -17.02
N LEU A 541 -21.09 -34.22 -16.14
CA LEU A 541 -19.76 -33.97 -15.62
C LEU A 541 -18.65 -34.58 -16.47
N ILE A 542 -18.99 -35.54 -17.33
CA ILE A 542 -18.02 -36.20 -18.20
C ILE A 542 -17.41 -35.18 -19.18
N GLY A 543 -16.11 -35.22 -19.33
CA GLY A 543 -15.33 -34.29 -20.15
C GLY A 543 -14.98 -32.98 -19.46
N LYS A 544 -15.58 -32.61 -18.32
CA LYS A 544 -15.25 -31.42 -17.58
C LYS A 544 -13.86 -31.50 -16.92
N ARG A 545 -13.20 -30.37 -16.84
CA ARG A 545 -11.93 -30.20 -16.16
C ARG A 545 -12.15 -29.65 -14.75
N VAL A 546 -11.80 -30.48 -13.77
CA VAL A 546 -12.01 -30.18 -12.34
C VAL A 546 -10.66 -30.08 -11.62
N ILE A 547 -10.64 -29.45 -10.47
CA ILE A 547 -9.43 -29.34 -9.65
C ILE A 547 -9.49 -30.39 -8.55
N ALA A 548 -8.44 -31.21 -8.46
CA ALA A 548 -8.31 -32.29 -7.49
C ALA A 548 -7.08 -32.11 -6.58
N CYS A 549 -7.27 -32.26 -5.28
CA CYS A 549 -6.18 -32.44 -4.33
C CYS A 549 -5.75 -33.90 -4.36
N ILE A 550 -4.49 -34.19 -4.74
CA ILE A 550 -3.99 -35.50 -5.13
C ILE A 550 -3.09 -36.18 -4.09
N ASN A 551 -2.68 -35.48 -3.07
CA ASN A 551 -1.76 -35.98 -2.05
C ASN A 551 -2.42 -36.21 -0.69
N LEU A 552 -3.75 -36.27 -0.64
CA LEU A 552 -4.47 -36.74 0.53
C LEU A 552 -4.31 -38.24 0.69
N LYS A 553 -4.21 -38.71 1.94
CA LYS A 553 -4.15 -40.14 2.24
C LYS A 553 -5.40 -40.84 1.71
N PRO A 554 -5.27 -41.88 0.87
CA PRO A 554 -6.40 -42.60 0.34
C PRO A 554 -7.34 -43.13 1.43
N ARG A 555 -8.64 -42.96 1.22
CA ARG A 555 -9.66 -43.31 2.22
C ARG A 555 -10.71 -44.25 1.60
N LYS A 556 -11.02 -45.35 2.29
CA LYS A 556 -12.08 -46.26 1.87
C LYS A 556 -13.45 -45.74 2.27
N MET A 557 -14.32 -45.46 1.28
CA MET A 557 -15.67 -44.95 1.48
C MET A 557 -16.66 -45.88 0.76
N VAL A 558 -17.64 -46.44 1.50
CA VAL A 558 -18.66 -47.38 0.98
C VAL A 558 -18.04 -48.53 0.18
N GLY A 559 -16.87 -49.03 0.61
CA GLY A 559 -16.19 -50.15 -0.03
C GLY A 559 -15.24 -49.79 -1.18
N ILE A 560 -15.26 -48.54 -1.66
CA ILE A 560 -14.42 -48.00 -2.76
C ILE A 560 -13.30 -47.16 -2.18
N MET A 561 -12.09 -47.24 -2.73
CA MET A 561 -10.97 -46.38 -2.35
C MET A 561 -11.08 -45.03 -3.06
N SER A 562 -11.09 -43.94 -2.29
CA SER A 562 -11.00 -42.59 -2.82
C SER A 562 -9.55 -42.07 -2.66
N GLU A 563 -8.94 -41.65 -3.77
CA GLU A 563 -7.51 -41.31 -3.88
C GLU A 563 -7.26 -39.81 -4.01
N GLY A 564 -8.09 -39.01 -3.35
CA GLY A 564 -7.99 -37.56 -3.36
C GLY A 564 -9.32 -36.89 -3.01
N MET A 565 -9.41 -35.58 -3.30
CA MET A 565 -10.62 -34.80 -3.07
C MET A 565 -10.80 -33.79 -4.23
N LEU A 566 -12.05 -33.67 -4.70
CA LEU A 566 -12.42 -32.60 -5.65
C LEU A 566 -12.69 -31.31 -4.90
N LEU A 567 -12.19 -30.19 -5.42
CA LEU A 567 -12.44 -28.87 -4.86
C LEU A 567 -13.79 -28.34 -5.34
N SER A 568 -14.55 -27.76 -4.42
CA SER A 568 -15.86 -27.17 -4.65
C SER A 568 -15.97 -25.84 -3.91
N ALA A 569 -16.67 -24.89 -4.52
CA ALA A 569 -17.15 -23.69 -3.84
C ALA A 569 -18.57 -23.92 -3.35
N PHE A 570 -18.92 -23.43 -2.17
CA PHE A 570 -20.27 -23.48 -1.63
C PHE A 570 -20.66 -22.15 -0.98
N THR A 571 -21.96 -21.86 -0.99
CA THR A 571 -22.52 -20.66 -0.36
C THR A 571 -23.88 -21.00 0.28
N PRO A 572 -24.19 -20.41 1.45
CA PRO A 572 -25.54 -20.50 2.03
C PRO A 572 -26.56 -19.86 1.09
N THR A 573 -27.74 -20.46 0.99
CA THR A 573 -28.89 -19.89 0.27
C THR A 573 -29.86 -19.21 1.21
N ALA A 574 -30.66 -18.25 0.70
CA ALA A 574 -31.58 -17.43 1.50
C ALA A 574 -32.67 -18.26 2.24
N ASP A 575 -32.95 -19.48 1.78
CA ASP A 575 -33.88 -20.45 2.38
C ASP A 575 -33.25 -21.35 3.45
N GLY A 576 -32.00 -21.07 3.85
CA GLY A 576 -31.26 -21.88 4.83
C GLY A 576 -30.65 -23.15 4.27
N GLY A 577 -30.64 -23.31 2.95
CA GLY A 577 -29.94 -24.39 2.24
C GLY A 577 -28.48 -24.04 1.94
N GLU A 578 -27.89 -24.84 1.05
CA GLU A 578 -26.51 -24.69 0.57
C GLU A 578 -26.48 -24.94 -0.93
N GLU A 579 -25.84 -24.05 -1.68
CA GLU A 579 -25.51 -24.23 -3.10
C GLU A 579 -24.04 -24.59 -3.23
N LEU A 580 -23.71 -25.57 -4.06
CA LEU A 580 -22.35 -26.07 -4.27
C LEU A 580 -22.06 -26.23 -5.75
N ARG A 581 -20.86 -25.80 -6.16
CA ARG A 581 -20.31 -25.99 -7.52
C ARG A 581 -18.87 -26.50 -7.47
N LEU A 582 -18.56 -27.48 -8.36
CA LEU A 582 -17.19 -27.92 -8.58
C LEU A 582 -16.36 -26.78 -9.17
N LEU A 583 -15.14 -26.59 -8.67
CA LEU A 583 -14.17 -25.71 -9.30
C LEU A 583 -13.68 -26.34 -10.61
N SER A 584 -13.72 -25.57 -11.69
CA SER A 584 -13.34 -25.99 -13.03
C SER A 584 -12.39 -25.00 -13.68
N THR A 585 -11.61 -25.45 -14.65
CA THR A 585 -10.75 -24.62 -15.50
C THR A 585 -11.29 -24.56 -16.93
N GLU A 586 -10.71 -23.68 -17.74
CA GLU A 586 -10.98 -23.62 -19.18
C GLU A 586 -10.57 -24.91 -19.89
N ASP A 587 -11.23 -25.21 -21.01
CA ASP A 587 -11.05 -26.44 -21.78
C ASP A 587 -9.67 -26.60 -22.44
N ILE A 588 -8.86 -25.54 -22.46
CA ILE A 588 -7.48 -25.58 -22.96
C ILE A 588 -6.48 -26.22 -21.99
N MET A 589 -6.84 -26.36 -20.71
CA MET A 589 -5.93 -26.90 -19.69
C MET A 589 -5.91 -28.44 -19.74
N PRO A 590 -4.77 -29.08 -20.04
CA PRO A 590 -4.68 -30.53 -20.07
C PRO A 590 -4.78 -31.14 -18.65
N GLY A 591 -5.28 -32.38 -18.58
CA GLY A 591 -5.22 -33.19 -17.35
C GLY A 591 -3.78 -33.32 -16.87
N GLY A 592 -3.56 -33.23 -15.57
CA GLY A 592 -2.23 -33.25 -14.94
C GLY A 592 -1.55 -31.90 -14.78
N SER A 593 -2.11 -30.81 -15.34
CA SER A 593 -1.59 -29.46 -15.09
C SER A 593 -1.59 -29.14 -13.60
N GLU A 594 -0.48 -28.58 -13.10
CA GLU A 594 -0.37 -28.14 -11.72
C GLU A 594 -1.20 -26.88 -11.48
N VAL A 595 -1.77 -26.77 -10.28
CA VAL A 595 -2.53 -25.62 -9.80
C VAL A 595 -1.81 -25.08 -8.57
N GLY A 596 -1.36 -23.81 -8.64
CA GLY A 596 -0.61 -23.14 -7.58
C GLY A 596 -1.08 -21.73 -7.35
#